data_d2cfd0f049cbf38cc9f91a4ee0b93ac8
#
_entry.id   d2cfd0f049cbf38cc9f91a4ee0b93ac8
#
_cell.length_a   1.000
_cell.length_b   1.000
_cell.length_c   1.000
_cell.angle_alpha   90.00
_cell.angle_beta   90.00
_cell.angle_gamma   90.00
#
_symmetry.space_group_name_H-M   'P 1'
#
loop_
_entity.id
_entity.type
_entity.pdbx_description
1 polymer ?
#
loop_
_entity_poly.entity_id
_entity_poly.type
_entity_poly.pdbx_seq_one_letter_code
_entity_poly.pdbx_strand_id
1 'polypeptide(L)'
;MPYRRLPNTDAARIRAMKIALEKGRDVPPNQMPFSGKLIVRLQRFLPQFENMIQLQRQSYAAQYDKSRDYSEIIRKARLYLTHFVKVMNMAIFRGELSPEIRSFYGLATNEATVPSLNTENELISWGKRIIEGE
;
A
#
# COMPACT_ATOMS: atom_id res chain seq x y z
N MET A 1 -44.30 8.20 6.08
CA MET A 1 -43.67 7.10 5.31
C MET A 1 -42.24 6.94 5.73
N PRO A 2 -41.79 5.73 6.07
CA PRO A 2 -40.38 5.57 6.35
C PRO A 2 -39.57 5.85 5.07
N TYR A 3 -38.57 6.69 5.17
CA TYR A 3 -37.68 7.05 4.09
C TYR A 3 -36.85 5.83 3.68
N ARG A 4 -37.12 5.27 2.52
CA ARG A 4 -36.31 4.16 1.96
C ARG A 4 -35.04 4.73 1.35
N ARG A 5 -33.92 4.47 1.97
CA ARG A 5 -32.62 4.83 1.41
C ARG A 5 -32.29 3.90 0.25
N LEU A 6 -31.80 4.49 -0.83
CA LEU A 6 -31.23 3.71 -1.93
C LEU A 6 -29.97 2.96 -1.44
N PRO A 7 -29.67 1.78 -1.99
CA PRO A 7 -28.47 1.05 -1.64
C PRO A 7 -27.23 1.89 -2.00
N ASN A 8 -26.41 2.19 -1.00
CA ASN A 8 -25.25 3.05 -1.13
C ASN A 8 -23.90 2.32 -1.03
N THR A 9 -23.91 1.04 -0.63
CA THR A 9 -22.71 0.20 -0.60
C THR A 9 -22.76 -0.83 -1.73
N ASP A 10 -21.59 -1.32 -2.15
CA ASP A 10 -21.52 -2.34 -3.20
C ASP A 10 -22.21 -3.63 -2.78
N ALA A 11 -22.08 -4.05 -1.51
CA ALA A 11 -22.78 -5.20 -0.97
C ALA A 11 -24.31 -5.02 -1.00
N ALA A 12 -24.80 -3.83 -0.67
CA ALA A 12 -26.23 -3.52 -0.71
C ALA A 12 -26.75 -3.47 -2.14
N ARG A 13 -25.96 -2.95 -3.09
CA ARG A 13 -26.29 -2.94 -4.52
C ARG A 13 -26.40 -4.35 -5.10
N ILE A 14 -25.42 -5.22 -4.80
CA ILE A 14 -25.46 -6.63 -5.20
C ILE A 14 -26.67 -7.32 -4.63
N ARG A 15 -26.96 -7.13 -3.35
CA ARG A 15 -28.14 -7.73 -2.69
C ARG A 15 -29.43 -7.26 -3.34
N ALA A 16 -29.57 -5.97 -3.62
CA ALA A 16 -30.73 -5.42 -4.31
C ALA A 16 -30.92 -6.02 -5.70
N MET A 17 -29.85 -6.17 -6.47
CA MET A 17 -29.90 -6.78 -7.80
C MET A 17 -30.28 -8.26 -7.73
N LYS A 18 -29.76 -9.03 -6.79
CA LYS A 18 -30.11 -10.44 -6.57
C LYS A 18 -31.60 -10.59 -6.20
N ILE A 19 -32.08 -9.77 -5.29
CA ILE A 19 -33.51 -9.76 -4.90
C ILE A 19 -34.39 -9.41 -6.10
N ALA A 20 -34.01 -8.43 -6.91
CA ALA A 20 -34.77 -8.07 -8.11
C ALA A 20 -34.84 -9.22 -9.13
N LEU A 21 -33.75 -9.96 -9.33
CA LEU A 21 -33.72 -11.13 -10.21
C LEU A 21 -34.56 -12.29 -9.67
N GLU A 22 -34.53 -12.57 -8.37
CA GLU A 22 -35.38 -13.59 -7.73
C GLU A 22 -36.85 -13.25 -7.87
N LYS A 23 -37.24 -12.03 -7.54
CA LYS A 23 -38.63 -11.55 -7.70
C LYS A 23 -39.09 -11.56 -9.12
N GLY A 24 -38.22 -11.27 -10.08
CA GLY A 24 -38.51 -11.32 -11.50
C GLY A 24 -38.82 -12.74 -12.03
N ARG A 25 -38.35 -13.79 -11.32
CA ARG A 25 -38.71 -15.19 -11.66
C ARG A 25 -40.07 -15.60 -11.11
N ASP A 26 -40.47 -15.07 -9.97
CA ASP A 26 -41.66 -15.48 -9.22
C ASP A 26 -42.92 -14.70 -9.64
N VAL A 27 -42.74 -13.53 -10.24
CA VAL A 27 -43.84 -12.63 -10.60
C VAL A 27 -44.15 -12.74 -12.09
N PRO A 28 -45.45 -12.83 -12.50
CA PRO A 28 -45.82 -12.83 -13.93
C PRO A 28 -45.35 -11.55 -14.63
N PRO A 29 -45.01 -11.62 -15.94
CA PRO A 29 -44.49 -10.45 -16.69
C PRO A 29 -45.39 -9.22 -16.67
N ASN A 30 -46.72 -9.40 -16.59
CA ASN A 30 -47.68 -8.31 -16.50
C ASN A 30 -47.78 -7.62 -15.15
N GLN A 31 -47.21 -8.21 -14.12
CA GLN A 31 -47.18 -7.67 -12.74
C GLN A 31 -45.80 -7.16 -12.31
N MET A 32 -44.82 -7.24 -13.20
CA MET A 32 -43.48 -6.77 -12.92
C MET A 32 -43.42 -5.23 -12.92
N PRO A 33 -42.75 -4.62 -11.90
CA PRO A 33 -42.59 -3.18 -11.85
C PRO A 33 -41.58 -2.62 -12.85
N PHE A 34 -40.90 -3.47 -13.63
CA PHE A 34 -39.88 -3.10 -14.59
C PHE A 34 -39.93 -3.98 -15.85
N SER A 35 -39.38 -3.50 -16.97
CA SER A 35 -39.42 -4.18 -18.24
C SER A 35 -38.52 -5.43 -18.31
N GLY A 36 -38.89 -6.40 -19.18
CA GLY A 36 -38.05 -7.57 -19.43
C GLY A 36 -36.65 -7.25 -19.93
N LYS A 37 -36.49 -6.12 -20.63
CA LYS A 37 -35.17 -5.62 -21.05
C LYS A 37 -34.27 -5.29 -19.89
N LEU A 38 -34.83 -4.75 -18.82
CA LEU A 38 -34.08 -4.40 -17.61
C LEU A 38 -33.59 -5.65 -16.89
N ILE A 39 -34.42 -6.70 -16.83
CA ILE A 39 -34.01 -8.00 -16.25
C ILE A 39 -32.82 -8.59 -17.01
N VAL A 40 -32.89 -8.60 -18.36
CA VAL A 40 -31.79 -9.12 -19.17
C VAL A 40 -30.49 -8.34 -18.94
N ARG A 41 -30.58 -7.02 -18.85
CA ARG A 41 -29.43 -6.17 -18.49
C ARG A 41 -28.88 -6.50 -17.10
N LEU A 42 -29.75 -6.71 -16.14
CA LEU A 42 -29.38 -7.04 -14.76
C LEU A 42 -28.69 -8.41 -14.70
N GLN A 43 -29.21 -9.41 -15.39
CA GLN A 43 -28.61 -10.76 -15.50
C GLN A 43 -27.21 -10.74 -16.08
N ARG A 44 -26.94 -9.85 -17.03
CA ARG A 44 -25.61 -9.68 -17.63
C ARG A 44 -24.69 -8.85 -16.77
N PHE A 45 -25.20 -7.80 -16.14
CA PHE A 45 -24.42 -6.84 -15.36
C PHE A 45 -23.97 -7.38 -14.02
N LEU A 46 -24.83 -8.13 -13.31
CA LEU A 46 -24.54 -8.61 -11.95
C LEU A 46 -23.25 -9.43 -11.86
N PRO A 47 -22.99 -10.44 -12.72
CA PRO A 47 -21.72 -11.19 -12.69
C PRO A 47 -20.51 -10.31 -12.98
N GLN A 48 -20.63 -9.36 -13.90
CA GLN A 48 -19.55 -8.41 -14.22
C GLN A 48 -19.25 -7.51 -13.05
N PHE A 49 -20.28 -7.01 -12.37
CA PHE A 49 -20.13 -6.15 -11.18
C PHE A 49 -19.49 -6.90 -10.02
N GLU A 50 -19.92 -8.12 -9.73
CA GLU A 50 -19.32 -8.99 -8.71
C GLU A 50 -17.83 -9.27 -9.01
N ASN A 51 -17.51 -9.58 -10.26
CA ASN A 51 -16.13 -9.83 -10.70
C ASN A 51 -15.26 -8.59 -10.56
N MET A 52 -15.75 -7.42 -10.92
CA MET A 52 -15.01 -6.16 -10.77
C MET A 52 -14.73 -5.82 -9.31
N ILE A 53 -15.68 -6.07 -8.42
CA ILE A 53 -15.47 -5.88 -6.97
C ILE A 53 -14.40 -6.83 -6.45
N GLN A 54 -14.41 -8.09 -6.89
CA GLN A 54 -13.42 -9.07 -6.49
C GLN A 54 -12.02 -8.69 -6.99
N LEU A 55 -11.90 -8.23 -8.24
CA LEU A 55 -10.63 -7.73 -8.80
C LEU A 55 -10.12 -6.51 -8.03
N GLN A 56 -11.00 -5.60 -7.64
CA GLN A 56 -10.65 -4.44 -6.83
C GLN A 56 -10.07 -4.87 -5.48
N ARG A 57 -10.71 -5.81 -4.80
CA ARG A 57 -10.24 -6.35 -3.52
C ARG A 57 -8.86 -7.01 -3.65
N GLN A 58 -8.65 -7.79 -4.70
CA GLN A 58 -7.35 -8.42 -4.99
C GLN A 58 -6.28 -7.38 -5.26
N SER A 59 -6.59 -6.33 -6.02
CA SER A 59 -5.66 -5.23 -6.30
C SER A 59 -5.27 -4.46 -5.04
N TYR A 60 -6.22 -4.19 -4.15
CA TYR A 60 -5.94 -3.57 -2.85
C TYR A 60 -5.05 -4.44 -1.97
N ALA A 61 -5.33 -5.74 -1.90
CA ALA A 61 -4.51 -6.67 -1.13
C ALA A 61 -3.07 -6.71 -1.66
N ALA A 62 -2.89 -6.79 -2.99
CA ALA A 62 -1.58 -6.77 -3.63
C ALA A 62 -0.84 -5.44 -3.38
N GLN A 63 -1.53 -4.32 -3.45
CA GLN A 63 -0.96 -3.01 -3.15
C GLN A 63 -0.52 -2.90 -1.68
N TYR A 64 -1.34 -3.40 -0.77
CA TYR A 64 -1.02 -3.42 0.66
C TYR A 64 0.25 -4.25 0.94
N ASP A 65 0.35 -5.44 0.36
CA ASP A 65 1.52 -6.32 0.53
C ASP A 65 2.79 -5.68 -0.02
N LYS A 66 2.74 -5.08 -1.21
CA LYS A 66 3.87 -4.34 -1.78
C LYS A 66 4.27 -3.14 -0.92
N SER A 67 3.31 -2.40 -0.40
CA SER A 67 3.58 -1.26 0.49
C SER A 67 4.24 -1.69 1.79
N ARG A 68 3.79 -2.82 2.36
CA ARG A 68 4.40 -3.41 3.55
C ARG A 68 5.84 -3.85 3.29
N ASP A 69 6.08 -4.56 2.19
CA ASP A 69 7.41 -5.04 1.81
C ASP A 69 8.37 -3.87 1.56
N TYR A 70 7.90 -2.82 0.87
CA TYR A 70 8.65 -1.59 0.66
C TYR A 70 9.03 -0.92 1.99
N SER A 71 8.06 -0.78 2.90
CA SER A 71 8.31 -0.18 4.23
C SER A 71 9.33 -0.98 5.03
N GLU A 72 9.31 -2.31 4.92
CA GLU A 72 10.28 -3.17 5.59
C GLU A 72 11.69 -3.00 5.01
N ILE A 73 11.81 -2.91 3.69
CA ILE A 73 13.10 -2.64 3.01
C ILE A 73 13.67 -1.30 3.47
N ILE A 74 12.86 -0.25 3.49
CA ILE A 74 13.28 1.09 3.95
C ILE A 74 13.70 1.06 5.42
N ARG A 75 12.97 0.36 6.27
CA ARG A 75 13.32 0.20 7.68
C ARG A 75 14.67 -0.50 7.86
N LYS A 76 14.90 -1.58 7.13
CA LYS A 76 16.17 -2.31 7.15
C LYS A 76 17.33 -1.47 6.65
N ALA A 77 17.15 -0.76 5.55
CA ALA A 77 18.17 0.12 4.99
C ALA A 77 18.59 1.20 6.01
N ARG A 78 17.61 1.84 6.64
CA ARG A 78 17.86 2.83 7.69
C ARG A 78 18.61 2.22 8.87
N LEU A 79 18.22 1.04 9.30
CA LEU A 79 18.86 0.33 10.41
C LEU A 79 20.33 0.02 10.10
N TYR A 80 20.63 -0.52 8.92
CA TYR A 80 21.99 -0.88 8.53
C TYR A 80 22.88 0.36 8.38
N LEU A 81 22.41 1.41 7.74
CA LEU A 81 23.17 2.66 7.61
C LEU A 81 23.45 3.32 8.96
N THR A 82 22.45 3.39 9.81
CA THR A 82 22.60 3.90 11.17
C THR A 82 23.59 3.07 11.97
N HIS A 83 23.51 1.76 11.88
CA HIS A 83 24.41 0.84 12.58
C HIS A 83 25.87 1.02 12.10
N PHE A 84 26.08 1.10 10.78
CA PHE A 84 27.40 1.35 10.21
C PHE A 84 28.05 2.61 10.81
N VAL A 85 27.32 3.73 10.78
CA VAL A 85 27.85 5.00 11.30
C VAL A 85 28.12 4.93 12.80
N LYS A 86 27.23 4.30 13.57
CA LYS A 86 27.41 4.13 15.01
C LYS A 86 28.61 3.25 15.35
N VAL A 87 28.80 2.14 14.65
CA VAL A 87 29.96 1.25 14.86
C VAL A 87 31.26 1.98 14.53
N MET A 88 31.29 2.72 13.42
CA MET A 88 32.44 3.55 13.05
C MET A 88 32.73 4.60 14.12
N ASN A 89 31.73 5.32 14.60
CA ASN A 89 31.88 6.32 15.68
C ASN A 89 32.42 5.69 16.98
N MET A 90 31.95 4.50 17.33
CA MET A 90 32.46 3.77 18.50
C MET A 90 33.90 3.34 18.33
N ALA A 91 34.31 2.90 17.14
CA ALA A 91 35.69 2.55 16.84
C ALA A 91 36.61 3.80 16.94
N ILE A 92 36.16 4.95 16.47
CA ILE A 92 36.86 6.23 16.62
C ILE A 92 36.98 6.60 18.09
N PHE A 93 35.90 6.48 18.86
CA PHE A 93 35.90 6.78 20.29
C PHE A 93 36.88 5.90 21.07
N ARG A 94 37.01 4.63 20.72
CA ARG A 94 37.98 3.71 21.33
C ARG A 94 39.42 3.91 20.86
N GLY A 95 39.66 4.80 19.91
CA GLY A 95 40.99 5.04 19.36
C GLY A 95 41.46 3.99 18.34
N GLU A 96 40.57 3.13 17.87
CA GLU A 96 40.87 2.10 16.87
C GLU A 96 40.96 2.67 15.44
N LEU A 97 40.18 3.74 15.18
CA LEU A 97 40.15 4.45 13.94
C LEU A 97 40.39 5.95 14.12
N SER A 98 41.03 6.59 13.14
CA SER A 98 41.20 8.04 13.12
C SER A 98 39.87 8.75 12.84
N PRO A 99 39.57 9.89 13.48
CA PRO A 99 38.40 10.69 13.16
C PRO A 99 38.29 11.13 11.67
N GLU A 100 39.43 11.21 10.99
CA GLU A 100 39.53 11.58 9.58
C GLU A 100 38.81 10.57 8.65
N ILE A 101 38.62 9.34 9.12
CA ILE A 101 37.89 8.32 8.32
C ILE A 101 36.47 8.74 8.01
N ARG A 102 35.85 9.57 8.83
CA ARG A 102 34.52 10.11 8.55
C ARG A 102 34.45 10.91 7.26
N SER A 103 35.53 11.60 6.90
CA SER A 103 35.59 12.41 5.66
C SER A 103 35.49 11.57 4.38
N PHE A 104 35.94 10.30 4.42
CA PHE A 104 35.79 9.39 3.28
C PHE A 104 34.34 9.13 2.91
N TYR A 105 33.47 9.18 3.91
CA TYR A 105 32.04 8.95 3.76
C TYR A 105 31.25 10.25 3.66
N GLY A 106 31.93 11.40 3.61
CA GLY A 106 31.30 12.72 3.54
C GLY A 106 30.65 13.17 4.86
N LEU A 107 31.10 12.61 5.97
CA LEU A 107 30.66 13.01 7.33
C LEU A 107 31.62 14.03 7.94
N ALA A 108 31.10 14.92 8.80
CA ALA A 108 31.94 15.85 9.53
C ALA A 108 32.88 15.11 10.49
N THR A 109 34.15 15.52 10.56
CA THR A 109 35.17 14.85 11.36
C THR A 109 35.13 15.23 12.85
N ASN A 110 34.53 16.36 13.16
CA ASN A 110 34.48 16.93 14.51
C ASN A 110 33.18 16.59 15.28
N GLU A 111 32.28 15.84 14.69
CA GLU A 111 31.00 15.46 15.28
C GLU A 111 30.79 13.96 15.19
N ALA A 112 30.26 13.37 16.28
CA ALA A 112 29.90 11.94 16.32
C ALA A 112 28.40 11.73 16.02
N THR A 113 27.86 12.48 15.06
CA THR A 113 26.44 12.44 14.68
C THR A 113 26.17 11.41 13.61
N VAL A 114 24.94 10.88 13.63
CA VAL A 114 24.39 10.07 12.55
C VAL A 114 23.68 11.02 11.59
N PRO A 115 23.89 10.92 10.26
CA PRO A 115 23.20 11.78 9.31
C PRO A 115 21.70 11.50 9.29
N SER A 116 20.92 12.46 8.79
CA SER A 116 19.49 12.27 8.58
C SER A 116 19.24 11.18 7.53
N LEU A 117 18.41 10.21 7.87
CA LEU A 117 18.01 9.08 7.03
C LEU A 117 16.47 8.96 6.94
N ASN A 118 15.79 10.10 6.97
CA ASN A 118 14.34 10.15 7.05
C ASN A 118 13.65 9.96 5.69
N THR A 119 14.31 10.37 4.61
CA THR A 119 13.78 10.25 3.25
C THR A 119 14.46 9.13 2.48
N GLU A 120 13.77 8.63 1.46
CA GLU A 120 14.29 7.62 0.54
C GLU A 120 15.55 8.12 -0.19
N ASN A 121 15.53 9.38 -0.65
CA ASN A 121 16.68 9.99 -1.31
C ASN A 121 17.90 10.09 -0.40
N GLU A 122 17.72 10.42 0.86
CA GLU A 122 18.80 10.43 1.85
C GLU A 122 19.38 9.02 2.07
N LEU A 123 18.53 7.99 2.19
CA LEU A 123 18.97 6.61 2.32
C LEU A 123 19.81 6.16 1.13
N ILE A 124 19.36 6.43 -0.10
CA ILE A 124 20.07 6.09 -1.34
C ILE A 124 21.40 6.85 -1.42
N SER A 125 21.40 8.14 -1.15
CA SER A 125 22.59 9.00 -1.20
C SER A 125 23.66 8.52 -0.21
N TRP A 126 23.29 8.27 1.04
CA TRP A 126 24.22 7.79 2.07
C TRP A 126 24.70 6.36 1.81
N GLY A 127 23.82 5.47 1.33
CA GLY A 127 24.20 4.12 0.91
C GLY A 127 25.27 4.13 -0.18
N LYS A 128 25.11 4.97 -1.19
CA LYS A 128 26.11 5.14 -2.26
C LYS A 128 27.44 5.67 -1.73
N ARG A 129 27.41 6.69 -0.88
CA ARG A 129 28.63 7.26 -0.27
C ARG A 129 29.40 6.24 0.53
N ILE A 130 28.73 5.39 1.29
CA ILE A 130 29.36 4.34 2.08
C ILE A 130 30.03 3.31 1.17
N ILE A 131 29.35 2.88 0.12
CA ILE A 131 29.91 1.91 -0.85
C ILE A 131 31.10 2.51 -1.60
N GLU A 132 31.04 3.78 -1.98
CA GLU A 132 32.13 4.47 -2.68
C GLU A 132 33.34 4.75 -1.78
N GLY A 133 33.13 4.84 -0.46
CA GLY A 133 34.18 5.09 0.52
C GLY A 133 34.95 3.83 0.96
N GLU A 134 34.45 2.64 0.63
CA GLU A 134 35.13 1.37 0.89
C GLU A 134 36.10 1.02 -0.26
#